data_306fa9cbca597d9b78ac4654e44c148a
#
_entry.id   306fa9cbca597d9b78ac4654e44c148a
#
_cell.length_a   1.000
_cell.length_b   1.000
_cell.length_c   1.000
_cell.angle_alpha   90.00
_cell.angle_beta   90.00
_cell.angle_gamma   90.00
#
_symmetry.space_group_name_H-M   'P 1'
#
loop_
_entity.id
_entity.type
_entity.pdbx_description
1 polymer ?
#
loop_
_entity_poly.entity_id
_entity_poly.type
_entity_poly.pdbx_seq_one_letter_code
_entity_poly.pdbx_strand_id
1 'polypeptide(L)'
;MKLRNIFIFSLLGFCAASMTANAQSQLADKKAQTVDLGYGVESSEFLTTAAAYTITAEELARTSAISLADALYGKVLGLTAVQNTGFKGEEGRGASFNIRGIQTTGEQDILILVDGLERPIDRLTVEEVESVTVLKDAAAVALYGHEAVNGVLLVKTKRGQAGSGNHIKVGASHKLQFDPDYADMVSAYDYANALNIARSNDGLAAAYTDAELQKILDGSDPYVYPNVNWKDEVFKNTAHETNAYISMFGGTDKVQYYSLIDYTDARGLYANPDQGDWNSQLKYSKANIRTNVDFQVTESTRVKTNILALFMETNGVPNINSSDAWWHLYKVPALAFPIMTQQGTWGGSQTYGDFNLLAKSQGAGFSKTHQRQIWADITLEQDLYMILKGLQFYVGGSYDNSSNTIENRTKGYQYGWNYYDPATGEMMETVMGTVEDKLTFSHWVDSQWRVGTVKAGFKYNTQFNNGDHFAANLNYNMKSEVRDGRSN
;
A
#
# COMPACT_ATOMS: atom_id res chain seq x y z
N MET A 1 -44.37 -20.62 -32.55
CA MET A 1 -43.23 -21.27 -31.86
C MET A 1 -41.96 -21.41 -32.69
N LYS A 2 -41.98 -21.17 -34.00
CA LYS A 2 -40.80 -21.30 -34.89
C LYS A 2 -39.93 -20.03 -35.04
N LEU A 3 -40.48 -18.83 -34.84
CA LEU A 3 -39.71 -17.57 -34.96
C LEU A 3 -38.83 -17.23 -33.76
N ARG A 4 -39.21 -17.70 -32.55
CA ARG A 4 -38.44 -17.43 -31.32
C ARG A 4 -37.13 -18.21 -31.21
N ASN A 5 -37.08 -19.40 -31.85
CA ASN A 5 -35.88 -20.23 -31.86
C ASN A 5 -34.85 -19.77 -32.89
N ILE A 6 -35.27 -19.13 -33.99
CA ILE A 6 -34.34 -18.57 -34.99
C ILE A 6 -33.63 -17.35 -34.43
N PHE A 7 -34.31 -16.51 -33.65
CA PHE A 7 -33.67 -15.34 -32.98
C PHE A 7 -32.65 -15.73 -31.89
N ILE A 8 -32.93 -16.80 -31.15
CA ILE A 8 -32.01 -17.30 -30.10
C ILE A 8 -30.74 -17.93 -30.76
N PHE A 9 -30.90 -18.67 -31.84
CA PHE A 9 -29.76 -19.25 -32.56
C PHE A 9 -28.92 -18.20 -33.27
N SER A 10 -29.49 -17.14 -33.82
CA SER A 10 -28.76 -16.03 -34.43
C SER A 10 -28.04 -15.17 -33.39
N LEU A 11 -28.65 -14.96 -32.18
CA LEU A 11 -28.02 -14.23 -31.09
C LEU A 11 -26.85 -15.02 -30.50
N LEU A 12 -26.99 -16.33 -30.30
CA LEU A 12 -25.91 -17.21 -29.84
C LEU A 12 -24.80 -17.34 -30.87
N GLY A 13 -25.13 -17.41 -32.18
CA GLY A 13 -24.13 -17.39 -33.24
C GLY A 13 -23.36 -16.07 -33.32
N PHE A 14 -24.03 -14.93 -33.11
CA PHE A 14 -23.38 -13.62 -33.08
C PHE A 14 -22.49 -13.44 -31.83
N CYS A 15 -22.92 -13.91 -30.66
CA CYS A 15 -22.10 -13.93 -29.47
C CYS A 15 -20.88 -14.86 -29.59
N ALA A 16 -21.04 -16.04 -30.20
CA ALA A 16 -19.93 -16.96 -30.43
C ALA A 16 -18.92 -16.39 -31.48
N ALA A 17 -19.40 -15.75 -32.51
CA ALA A 17 -18.55 -15.11 -33.53
C ALA A 17 -17.81 -13.88 -32.95
N SER A 18 -18.45 -13.09 -32.07
CA SER A 18 -17.79 -11.97 -31.40
C SER A 18 -16.78 -12.43 -30.36
N MET A 19 -17.02 -13.55 -29.67
CA MET A 19 -16.05 -14.15 -28.74
C MET A 19 -14.84 -14.71 -29.46
N THR A 20 -15.01 -15.36 -30.61
CA THR A 20 -13.88 -15.88 -31.43
C THR A 20 -13.07 -14.75 -32.07
N ALA A 21 -13.72 -13.70 -32.54
CA ALA A 21 -13.04 -12.53 -33.12
C ALA A 21 -12.23 -11.78 -32.03
N ASN A 22 -12.78 -11.61 -30.82
CA ASN A 22 -12.04 -11.04 -29.68
C ASN A 22 -10.88 -11.94 -29.22
N ALA A 23 -11.06 -13.25 -29.21
CA ALA A 23 -9.98 -14.18 -28.85
C ALA A 23 -8.85 -14.18 -29.91
N GLN A 24 -9.18 -14.08 -31.17
CA GLN A 24 -8.19 -13.98 -32.27
C GLN A 24 -7.48 -12.62 -32.29
N SER A 25 -8.15 -11.51 -31.98
CA SER A 25 -7.52 -10.20 -31.86
C SER A 25 -6.59 -10.16 -30.62
N GLN A 26 -7.01 -10.69 -29.50
CA GLN A 26 -6.17 -10.80 -28.31
C GLN A 26 -4.94 -11.71 -28.51
N LEU A 27 -5.07 -12.78 -29.29
CA LEU A 27 -3.94 -13.62 -29.67
C LEU A 27 -3.00 -12.93 -30.67
N ALA A 28 -3.51 -12.13 -31.58
CA ALA A 28 -2.70 -11.35 -32.52
C ALA A 28 -1.97 -10.21 -31.80
N ASP A 29 -2.65 -9.53 -30.85
CA ASP A 29 -2.06 -8.50 -30.00
C ASP A 29 -0.96 -9.07 -29.07
N LYS A 30 -1.17 -10.26 -28.49
CA LYS A 30 -0.14 -10.96 -27.72
C LYS A 30 1.05 -11.40 -28.55
N LYS A 31 0.84 -11.77 -29.82
CA LYS A 31 1.95 -12.11 -30.74
C LYS A 31 2.83 -10.90 -31.09
N ALA A 32 2.28 -9.69 -31.04
CA ALA A 32 3.02 -8.44 -31.24
C ALA A 32 3.60 -7.87 -29.95
N GLN A 33 3.24 -8.44 -28.79
CA GLN A 33 3.67 -7.92 -27.50
C GLN A 33 5.15 -8.24 -27.27
N THR A 34 5.94 -7.19 -27.07
CA THR A 34 7.34 -7.29 -26.67
C THR A 34 7.44 -7.33 -25.14
N VAL A 35 8.35 -8.15 -24.65
CA VAL A 35 8.71 -8.24 -23.23
C VAL A 35 9.99 -7.46 -23.03
N ASP A 36 9.95 -6.46 -22.18
CA ASP A 36 11.15 -5.74 -21.72
C ASP A 36 11.86 -6.62 -20.68
N LEU A 37 13.07 -7.05 -21.02
CA LEU A 37 13.95 -7.85 -20.16
C LEU A 37 14.90 -6.96 -19.33
N GLY A 38 14.81 -5.64 -19.51
CA GLY A 38 15.69 -4.67 -18.90
C GLY A 38 16.94 -4.37 -19.72
N TYR A 39 17.69 -3.34 -19.31
CA TYR A 39 18.88 -2.84 -19.99
C TYR A 39 18.69 -2.51 -21.48
N GLY A 40 17.44 -2.30 -21.91
CA GLY A 40 17.07 -2.07 -23.32
C GLY A 40 17.07 -3.33 -24.18
N VAL A 41 17.01 -4.49 -23.57
CA VAL A 41 16.80 -5.76 -24.25
C VAL A 41 15.29 -6.03 -24.29
N GLU A 42 14.72 -5.99 -25.49
CA GLU A 42 13.32 -6.35 -25.74
C GLU A 42 13.28 -7.63 -26.57
N SER A 43 12.35 -8.52 -26.24
CA SER A 43 12.11 -9.74 -26.99
C SER A 43 10.62 -9.94 -27.20
N SER A 44 10.23 -10.55 -28.31
CA SER A 44 8.83 -10.98 -28.46
C SER A 44 8.49 -12.04 -27.41
N GLU A 45 7.30 -11.97 -26.82
CA GLU A 45 6.82 -12.96 -25.84
C GLU A 45 6.95 -14.41 -26.33
N PHE A 46 6.83 -14.63 -27.64
CA PHE A 46 6.95 -15.95 -28.28
C PHE A 46 8.39 -16.40 -28.53
N LEU A 47 9.33 -15.48 -28.59
CA LEU A 47 10.72 -15.78 -28.90
C LEU A 47 11.61 -15.79 -27.65
N THR A 48 11.14 -15.23 -26.55
CA THR A 48 11.90 -15.21 -25.31
C THR A 48 11.95 -16.59 -24.67
N THR A 49 13.14 -17.03 -24.27
CA THR A 49 13.34 -18.19 -23.41
C THR A 49 13.26 -17.84 -21.93
N ALA A 50 13.15 -16.56 -21.60
CA ALA A 50 13.00 -16.07 -20.24
C ALA A 50 11.57 -16.32 -19.73
N ALA A 51 11.44 -16.81 -18.50
CA ALA A 51 10.14 -16.90 -17.83
C ALA A 51 9.72 -15.50 -17.36
N ALA A 52 9.11 -14.74 -18.24
CA ALA A 52 8.66 -13.38 -18.01
C ALA A 52 7.14 -13.24 -18.16
N TYR A 53 6.56 -12.25 -17.50
CA TYR A 53 5.17 -11.88 -17.68
C TYR A 53 5.03 -10.36 -17.54
N THR A 54 4.38 -9.74 -18.52
CA THR A 54 4.14 -8.30 -18.52
C THR A 54 2.65 -8.02 -18.37
N ILE A 55 2.31 -7.09 -17.49
CA ILE A 55 0.96 -6.53 -17.35
C ILE A 55 1.00 -5.04 -17.75
N THR A 56 -0.01 -4.62 -18.50
CA THR A 56 -0.12 -3.24 -18.97
C THR A 56 -0.83 -2.34 -17.98
N ALA A 57 -0.63 -1.02 -18.10
CA ALA A 57 -1.34 -0.03 -17.31
C ALA A 57 -2.87 -0.12 -17.48
N GLU A 58 -3.37 -0.49 -18.65
CA GLU A 58 -4.81 -0.65 -18.89
C GLU A 58 -5.40 -1.81 -18.09
N GLU A 59 -4.67 -2.91 -17.95
CA GLU A 59 -5.08 -4.05 -17.13
C GLU A 59 -5.00 -3.72 -15.64
N LEU A 60 -3.99 -2.98 -15.21
CA LEU A 60 -3.84 -2.51 -13.85
C LEU A 60 -4.93 -1.51 -13.46
N ALA A 61 -5.29 -0.59 -14.36
CA ALA A 61 -6.32 0.43 -14.15
C ALA A 61 -7.74 -0.13 -13.96
N ARG A 62 -7.98 -1.41 -14.29
CA ARG A 62 -9.24 -2.10 -13.99
C ARG A 62 -9.43 -2.36 -12.49
N THR A 63 -8.39 -2.20 -11.71
CA THR A 63 -8.44 -2.32 -10.25
C THR A 63 -8.33 -0.93 -9.64
N SER A 64 -9.28 -0.59 -8.81
CA SER A 64 -9.27 0.68 -8.08
C SER A 64 -8.33 0.55 -6.88
N ALA A 65 -7.03 0.77 -7.09
CA ALA A 65 -6.00 0.68 -6.06
C ALA A 65 -5.35 2.04 -5.83
N ILE A 66 -4.96 2.33 -4.59
CA ILE A 66 -4.29 3.59 -4.20
C ILE A 66 -2.83 3.59 -4.64
N SER A 67 -2.21 2.42 -4.65
CA SER A 67 -0.81 2.25 -5.01
C SER A 67 -0.65 1.20 -6.11
N LEU A 68 0.48 1.28 -6.82
CA LEU A 68 0.85 0.23 -7.78
C LEU A 68 0.99 -1.13 -7.08
N ALA A 69 1.55 -1.15 -5.87
CA ALA A 69 1.71 -2.38 -5.09
C ALA A 69 0.37 -3.08 -4.88
N ASP A 70 -0.66 -2.33 -4.51
CA ASP A 70 -2.01 -2.87 -4.30
C ASP A 70 -2.69 -3.30 -5.60
N ALA A 71 -2.36 -2.62 -6.72
CA ALA A 71 -2.91 -2.97 -8.03
C ALA A 71 -2.41 -4.32 -8.58
N LEU A 72 -1.28 -4.82 -8.07
CA LEU A 72 -0.66 -6.07 -8.52
C LEU A 72 -1.28 -7.33 -7.90
N TYR A 73 -2.15 -7.23 -6.88
CA TYR A 73 -2.77 -8.38 -6.23
C TYR A 73 -3.53 -9.26 -7.22
N GLY A 74 -3.09 -10.53 -7.34
CA GLY A 74 -3.75 -11.52 -8.19
C GLY A 74 -3.74 -11.22 -9.68
N LYS A 75 -2.95 -10.24 -10.14
CA LYS A 75 -2.91 -9.81 -11.54
C LYS A 75 -1.73 -10.36 -12.33
N VAL A 76 -0.63 -10.67 -11.65
CA VAL A 76 0.64 -11.02 -12.30
C VAL A 76 0.96 -12.49 -12.09
N LEU A 77 1.11 -13.22 -13.18
CA LEU A 77 1.39 -14.65 -13.13
C LEU A 77 2.76 -14.95 -12.50
N GLY A 78 2.73 -15.72 -11.39
CA GLY A 78 3.91 -16.13 -10.64
C GLY A 78 4.43 -15.09 -9.65
N LEU A 79 3.75 -13.95 -9.49
CA LEU A 79 3.95 -13.01 -8.40
C LEU A 79 2.90 -13.26 -7.31
N THR A 80 3.36 -13.55 -6.11
CA THR A 80 2.51 -13.55 -4.92
C THR A 80 2.66 -12.18 -4.26
N ALA A 81 1.56 -11.48 -4.06
CA ALA A 81 1.51 -10.22 -3.35
C ALA A 81 0.67 -10.40 -2.09
N VAL A 82 1.23 -10.05 -0.95
CA VAL A 82 0.55 -10.11 0.35
C VAL A 82 0.39 -8.70 0.87
N GLN A 83 -0.83 -8.31 1.17
CA GLN A 83 -1.14 -7.00 1.73
C GLN A 83 -0.65 -6.92 3.17
N ASN A 84 0.16 -5.91 3.47
CA ASN A 84 0.73 -5.72 4.80
C ASN A 84 -0.23 -5.03 5.77
N THR A 85 -1.24 -4.34 5.25
CA THR A 85 -2.30 -3.75 6.05
C THR A 85 -3.62 -3.75 5.28
N GLY A 86 -4.71 -4.02 5.98
CA GLY A 86 -6.08 -3.89 5.46
C GLY A 86 -6.85 -2.79 6.15
N PHE A 87 -6.22 -2.07 7.09
CA PHE A 87 -6.88 -1.06 7.88
C PHE A 87 -7.06 0.23 7.07
N LYS A 88 -8.31 0.71 7.01
CA LYS A 88 -8.67 1.88 6.22
C LYS A 88 -8.15 3.16 6.86
N GLY A 89 -7.52 4.01 6.03
CA GLY A 89 -6.84 5.23 6.49
C GLY A 89 -5.35 5.03 6.82
N GLU A 90 -4.81 3.82 6.67
CA GLU A 90 -3.38 3.50 6.76
C GLU A 90 -2.83 2.94 5.45
N GLU A 91 -3.38 3.34 4.36
CA GLU A 91 -2.92 2.97 3.03
C GLU A 91 -1.44 3.41 2.84
N GLY A 92 -0.70 2.63 2.04
CA GLY A 92 0.68 2.95 1.72
C GLY A 92 1.73 2.22 2.55
N ARG A 93 1.35 1.21 3.34
CA ARG A 93 2.31 0.24 3.90
C ARG A 93 2.78 -0.78 2.87
N GLY A 94 2.25 -0.70 1.65
CA GLY A 94 2.66 -1.53 0.52
C GLY A 94 2.29 -3.00 0.65
N ALA A 95 2.81 -3.78 -0.28
CA ALA A 95 2.69 -5.23 -0.31
C ALA A 95 4.05 -5.88 -0.15
N SER A 96 4.08 -7.06 0.46
CA SER A 96 5.23 -7.96 0.37
C SER A 96 5.08 -8.82 -0.88
N PHE A 97 6.16 -8.97 -1.63
CA PHE A 97 6.18 -9.68 -2.90
C PHE A 97 7.08 -10.90 -2.84
N ASN A 98 6.60 -12.00 -3.42
CA ASN A 98 7.38 -13.20 -3.63
C ASN A 98 7.14 -13.73 -5.04
N ILE A 99 8.18 -14.16 -5.71
CA ILE A 99 8.09 -14.83 -7.00
C ILE A 99 8.25 -16.33 -6.77
N ARG A 100 7.21 -17.11 -7.16
CA ARG A 100 7.14 -18.57 -6.93
C ARG A 100 7.18 -19.01 -5.46
N GLY A 101 6.74 -18.14 -4.55
CA GLY A 101 6.69 -18.41 -3.12
C GLY A 101 8.01 -18.21 -2.39
N ILE A 102 8.02 -18.57 -1.12
CA ILE A 102 9.16 -18.45 -0.22
C ILE A 102 10.12 -19.60 -0.49
N GLN A 103 11.33 -19.30 -0.96
CA GLN A 103 12.33 -20.29 -1.36
C GLN A 103 13.52 -20.41 -0.40
N THR A 104 13.64 -19.48 0.53
CA THR A 104 14.77 -19.40 1.48
C THR A 104 14.28 -18.99 2.87
N THR A 105 15.04 -19.35 3.89
CA THR A 105 14.85 -18.87 5.27
C THR A 105 15.59 -17.55 5.53
N GLY A 106 16.38 -17.08 4.56
CA GLY A 106 17.08 -15.80 4.60
C GLY A 106 16.26 -14.67 3.97
N GLU A 107 16.95 -13.72 3.36
CA GLU A 107 16.35 -12.59 2.68
C GLU A 107 15.54 -13.04 1.45
N GLN A 108 14.31 -12.58 1.35
CA GLN A 108 13.35 -13.05 0.36
C GLN A 108 12.88 -11.95 -0.58
N ASP A 109 13.38 -10.74 -0.38
CA ASP A 109 12.97 -9.58 -1.16
C ASP A 109 13.33 -9.78 -2.64
N ILE A 110 12.40 -9.42 -3.50
CA ILE A 110 12.61 -9.39 -4.94
C ILE A 110 13.29 -8.08 -5.33
N LEU A 111 14.09 -8.10 -6.38
CA LEU A 111 14.67 -6.87 -6.92
C LEU A 111 13.58 -6.07 -7.65
N ILE A 112 13.33 -4.84 -7.21
CA ILE A 112 12.34 -3.94 -7.82
C ILE A 112 13.06 -2.79 -8.51
N LEU A 113 12.85 -2.65 -9.81
CA LEU A 113 13.45 -1.61 -10.62
C LEU A 113 12.39 -0.72 -11.27
N VAL A 114 12.42 0.57 -10.99
CA VAL A 114 11.61 1.59 -11.64
C VAL A 114 12.48 2.38 -12.61
N ASP A 115 12.20 2.27 -13.90
CA ASP A 115 13.02 2.85 -14.99
C ASP A 115 14.52 2.46 -14.88
N GLY A 116 14.78 1.22 -14.42
CA GLY A 116 16.13 0.65 -14.28
C GLY A 116 16.89 1.13 -13.03
N LEU A 117 16.21 1.72 -12.06
CA LEU A 117 16.76 2.13 -10.75
C LEU A 117 16.00 1.42 -9.63
N GLU A 118 16.71 0.94 -8.62
CA GLU A 118 16.11 0.29 -7.46
C GLU A 118 15.31 1.31 -6.63
N ARG A 119 13.98 1.18 -6.65
CA ARG A 119 13.03 2.10 -6.01
C ARG A 119 11.79 1.36 -5.52
N PRO A 120 11.20 1.73 -4.38
CA PRO A 120 9.96 1.13 -3.88
C PRO A 120 8.77 1.49 -4.77
N ILE A 121 7.82 0.57 -4.94
CA ILE A 121 6.63 0.78 -5.78
C ILE A 121 5.35 1.10 -5.01
N ASP A 122 5.37 0.96 -3.69
CA ASP A 122 4.25 1.24 -2.80
C ASP A 122 3.80 2.71 -2.83
N ARG A 123 4.65 3.59 -3.36
CA ARG A 123 4.38 5.03 -3.49
C ARG A 123 3.89 5.45 -4.88
N LEU A 124 4.07 4.61 -5.88
CA LEU A 124 3.60 4.90 -7.24
C LEU A 124 2.09 4.73 -7.35
N THR A 125 1.48 5.51 -8.25
CA THR A 125 0.09 5.31 -8.68
C THR A 125 0.04 4.53 -9.98
N VAL A 126 -1.08 3.87 -10.27
CA VAL A 126 -1.28 3.16 -11.54
C VAL A 126 -1.19 4.12 -12.74
N GLU A 127 -1.61 5.36 -12.54
CA GLU A 127 -1.59 6.38 -13.61
C GLU A 127 -0.17 6.77 -14.06
N GLU A 128 0.85 6.55 -13.22
CA GLU A 128 2.26 6.80 -13.57
C GLU A 128 2.89 5.71 -14.45
N VAL A 129 2.30 4.52 -14.46
CA VAL A 129 2.91 3.30 -14.97
C VAL A 129 2.45 3.01 -16.40
N GLU A 130 3.37 2.60 -17.25
CA GLU A 130 3.12 2.07 -18.60
C GLU A 130 2.93 0.55 -18.56
N SER A 131 3.87 -0.15 -17.88
CA SER A 131 3.84 -1.60 -17.74
C SER A 131 4.63 -2.08 -16.52
N VAL A 132 4.32 -3.29 -16.09
CA VAL A 132 5.07 -4.02 -15.06
C VAL A 132 5.42 -5.39 -15.60
N THR A 133 6.71 -5.73 -15.60
CA THR A 133 7.24 -7.02 -16.05
C THR A 133 7.86 -7.77 -14.90
N VAL A 134 7.46 -9.03 -14.71
CA VAL A 134 8.09 -9.94 -13.75
C VAL A 134 9.04 -10.87 -14.49
N LEU A 135 10.31 -10.88 -14.08
CA LEU A 135 11.32 -11.82 -14.56
C LEU A 135 11.56 -12.89 -13.50
N LYS A 136 11.57 -14.15 -13.92
CA LYS A 136 11.64 -15.32 -13.06
C LYS A 136 12.85 -16.17 -13.44
N ASP A 137 13.40 -16.89 -12.45
CA ASP A 137 14.42 -17.93 -12.68
C ASP A 137 15.77 -17.44 -13.20
N ALA A 138 16.44 -18.33 -13.90
CA ALA A 138 17.78 -18.14 -14.43
C ALA A 138 17.90 -16.91 -15.36
N ALA A 139 16.82 -16.52 -16.05
CA ALA A 139 16.82 -15.33 -16.90
C ALA A 139 17.04 -14.04 -16.10
N ALA A 140 16.41 -13.91 -14.93
CA ALA A 140 16.62 -12.77 -14.05
C ALA A 140 18.04 -12.75 -13.48
N VAL A 141 18.53 -13.88 -13.01
CA VAL A 141 19.88 -14.01 -12.47
C VAL A 141 20.94 -13.69 -13.53
N ALA A 142 20.75 -14.15 -14.76
CA ALA A 142 21.68 -13.89 -15.86
C ALA A 142 21.79 -12.40 -16.21
N LEU A 143 20.70 -11.64 -16.11
CA LEU A 143 20.65 -10.23 -16.47
C LEU A 143 21.07 -9.30 -15.31
N TYR A 144 20.75 -9.67 -14.05
CA TYR A 144 20.86 -8.80 -12.89
C TYR A 144 21.78 -9.34 -11.78
N GLY A 145 22.39 -10.52 -11.99
CA GLY A 145 23.31 -11.11 -11.04
C GLY A 145 22.62 -11.61 -9.75
N HIS A 146 23.38 -11.62 -8.66
CA HIS A 146 22.95 -12.20 -7.38
C HIS A 146 21.79 -11.44 -6.70
N GLU A 147 21.64 -10.15 -6.97
CA GLU A 147 20.53 -9.35 -6.43
C GLU A 147 19.15 -9.81 -6.96
N ALA A 148 19.15 -10.50 -8.10
CA ALA A 148 17.94 -11.01 -8.74
C ALA A 148 17.61 -12.46 -8.38
N VAL A 149 18.28 -13.06 -7.40
CA VAL A 149 18.10 -14.48 -7.04
C VAL A 149 16.64 -14.83 -6.71
N ASN A 150 15.90 -13.90 -6.12
CA ASN A 150 14.48 -14.06 -5.79
C ASN A 150 13.54 -13.56 -6.92
N GLY A 151 14.11 -13.18 -8.08
CA GLY A 151 13.39 -12.61 -9.23
C GLY A 151 13.39 -11.09 -9.27
N VAL A 152 12.91 -10.55 -10.39
CA VAL A 152 12.91 -9.10 -10.65
C VAL A 152 11.53 -8.61 -11.03
N LEU A 153 11.15 -7.45 -10.51
CA LEU A 153 9.98 -6.68 -10.92
C LEU A 153 10.45 -5.41 -11.64
N LEU A 154 10.20 -5.33 -12.93
CA LEU A 154 10.52 -4.16 -13.75
C LEU A 154 9.28 -3.29 -13.90
N VAL A 155 9.37 -2.04 -13.51
CA VAL A 155 8.32 -1.04 -13.67
C VAL A 155 8.78 0.00 -14.68
N LYS A 156 8.02 0.16 -15.75
CA LYS A 156 8.24 1.20 -16.75
C LYS A 156 7.21 2.30 -16.54
N THR A 157 7.68 3.55 -16.42
CA THR A 157 6.79 4.69 -16.26
C THR A 157 6.40 5.30 -17.61
N LYS A 158 5.22 5.94 -17.64
CA LYS A 158 4.69 6.57 -18.86
C LYS A 158 5.59 7.69 -19.36
N ARG A 159 5.70 7.78 -20.68
CA ARG A 159 6.41 8.83 -21.42
C ARG A 159 5.55 9.43 -22.51
N GLY A 160 5.95 10.56 -23.04
CA GLY A 160 5.36 11.11 -24.26
C GLY A 160 5.75 10.30 -25.49
N GLN A 161 5.00 10.50 -26.58
CA GLN A 161 5.26 9.89 -27.87
C GLN A 161 5.47 10.95 -28.93
N ALA A 162 6.46 10.77 -29.79
CA ALA A 162 6.73 11.67 -30.90
C ALA A 162 5.51 11.76 -31.83
N GLY A 163 5.17 12.99 -32.25
CA GLY A 163 4.05 13.22 -33.18
C GLY A 163 2.64 12.99 -32.63
N SER A 164 2.50 12.67 -31.34
CA SER A 164 1.18 12.38 -30.73
C SER A 164 0.31 13.63 -30.48
N GLY A 165 0.84 14.83 -30.65
CA GLY A 165 0.17 16.07 -30.22
C GLY A 165 0.12 16.19 -28.69
N ASN A 166 -0.73 17.09 -28.20
CA ASN A 166 -0.91 17.31 -26.76
C ASN A 166 -2.22 16.68 -26.30
N HIS A 167 -2.16 15.87 -25.26
CA HIS A 167 -3.30 15.21 -24.65
C HIS A 167 -3.39 15.57 -23.18
N ILE A 168 -4.62 15.76 -22.71
CA ILE A 168 -4.91 15.97 -21.28
C ILE A 168 -5.91 14.89 -20.86
N LYS A 169 -5.60 14.18 -19.79
CA LYS A 169 -6.49 13.21 -19.15
C LYS A 169 -6.77 13.67 -17.73
N VAL A 170 -8.04 13.72 -17.35
CA VAL A 170 -8.51 14.06 -16.01
C VAL A 170 -9.34 12.91 -15.49
N GLY A 171 -9.13 12.54 -14.24
CA GLY A 171 -9.92 11.52 -13.58
C GLY A 171 -10.21 11.90 -12.15
N ALA A 172 -11.36 11.45 -11.66
CA ALA A 172 -11.72 11.53 -10.26
C ALA A 172 -12.53 10.30 -9.87
N SER A 173 -12.30 9.80 -8.68
CA SER A 173 -13.06 8.67 -8.13
C SER A 173 -13.33 8.89 -6.64
N HIS A 174 -14.49 8.44 -6.21
CA HIS A 174 -14.85 8.38 -4.79
C HIS A 174 -15.31 6.97 -4.47
N LYS A 175 -14.74 6.37 -3.44
CA LYS A 175 -15.04 5.01 -3.03
C LYS A 175 -15.62 5.00 -1.62
N LEU A 176 -16.67 4.22 -1.45
CA LEU A 176 -17.14 3.78 -0.15
C LEU A 176 -16.55 2.39 0.10
N GLN A 177 -15.88 2.26 1.22
CA GLN A 177 -15.29 1.01 1.66
C GLN A 177 -16.08 0.54 2.86
N PHE A 178 -16.55 -0.69 2.79
CA PHE A 178 -17.27 -1.31 3.91
C PHE A 178 -16.28 -2.09 4.77
N ASP A 179 -16.57 -2.16 6.05
CA ASP A 179 -15.82 -3.00 6.97
C ASP A 179 -15.96 -4.48 6.53
N PRO A 180 -14.85 -5.21 6.35
CA PRO A 180 -14.96 -6.64 6.12
C PRO A 180 -15.54 -7.30 7.36
N ASP A 181 -16.26 -8.41 7.16
CA ASP A 181 -16.80 -9.22 8.26
C ASP A 181 -15.64 -9.80 9.09
N TYR A 182 -15.35 -9.16 10.21
CA TYR A 182 -14.45 -9.69 11.21
C TYR A 182 -15.21 -10.63 12.17
N ALA A 183 -14.46 -11.46 12.88
CA ALA A 183 -15.05 -12.34 13.88
C ALA A 183 -15.90 -11.55 14.89
N ASP A 184 -17.08 -12.05 15.17
CA ASP A 184 -17.98 -11.45 16.16
C ASP A 184 -17.36 -11.48 17.55
N MET A 185 -17.61 -10.45 18.33
CA MET A 185 -17.17 -10.39 19.71
C MET A 185 -18.13 -11.19 20.59
N VAL A 186 -17.56 -11.97 21.51
CA VAL A 186 -18.31 -12.78 22.47
C VAL A 186 -18.96 -11.85 23.49
N SER A 187 -20.21 -12.14 23.85
CA SER A 187 -20.93 -11.37 24.90
C SER A 187 -20.24 -11.52 26.28
N ALA A 188 -20.49 -10.56 27.16
CA ALA A 188 -20.00 -10.62 28.53
C ALA A 188 -20.43 -11.89 29.27
N TYR A 189 -21.69 -12.31 29.04
CA TYR A 189 -22.23 -13.53 29.66
C TYR A 189 -21.55 -14.80 29.16
N ASP A 190 -21.41 -14.94 27.85
CA ASP A 190 -20.73 -16.11 27.25
C ASP A 190 -19.26 -16.17 27.67
N TYR A 191 -18.57 -15.01 27.72
CA TYR A 191 -17.21 -14.93 28.23
C TYR A 191 -17.12 -15.39 29.69
N ALA A 192 -18.00 -14.89 30.59
CA ALA A 192 -18.01 -15.24 31.99
C ALA A 192 -18.26 -16.74 32.22
N ASN A 193 -19.22 -17.32 31.49
CA ASN A 193 -19.50 -18.76 31.49
C ASN A 193 -18.31 -19.59 31.02
N ALA A 194 -17.71 -19.21 29.88
CA ALA A 194 -16.55 -19.91 29.35
C ALA A 194 -15.37 -19.88 30.34
N LEU A 195 -15.15 -18.73 30.99
CA LEU A 195 -14.13 -18.60 32.03
C LEU A 195 -14.41 -19.50 33.24
N ASN A 196 -15.66 -19.54 33.72
CA ASN A 196 -16.06 -20.44 34.82
C ASN A 196 -15.83 -21.92 34.45
N ILE A 197 -16.18 -22.33 33.24
CA ILE A 197 -15.93 -23.69 32.73
C ILE A 197 -14.43 -23.98 32.69
N ALA A 198 -13.63 -23.06 32.14
CA ALA A 198 -12.18 -23.23 32.09
C ALA A 198 -11.56 -23.41 33.48
N ARG A 199 -11.95 -22.55 34.43
CA ARG A 199 -11.48 -22.63 35.82
C ARG A 199 -11.91 -23.95 36.51
N SER A 200 -13.14 -24.40 36.26
CA SER A 200 -13.63 -25.67 36.78
C SER A 200 -12.80 -26.85 36.22
N ASN A 201 -12.43 -26.84 34.96
CA ASN A 201 -11.58 -27.87 34.34
C ASN A 201 -10.17 -27.89 34.99
N ASP A 202 -9.69 -26.73 35.42
CA ASP A 202 -8.41 -26.59 36.12
C ASP A 202 -8.52 -26.85 37.64
N GLY A 203 -9.70 -27.21 38.16
CA GLY A 203 -9.96 -27.43 39.57
C GLY A 203 -9.98 -26.16 40.42
N LEU A 204 -10.17 -25.00 39.81
CA LEU A 204 -10.24 -23.70 40.47
C LEU A 204 -11.69 -23.32 40.76
N ALA A 205 -11.90 -22.44 41.73
CA ALA A 205 -13.21 -21.87 42.02
C ALA A 205 -13.70 -21.02 40.84
N ALA A 206 -15.02 -20.94 40.67
CA ALA A 206 -15.64 -20.08 39.64
C ALA A 206 -15.18 -18.63 39.83
N ALA A 207 -14.99 -17.94 38.70
CA ALA A 207 -14.64 -16.50 38.70
C ALA A 207 -15.87 -15.64 39.02
N TYR A 208 -17.04 -16.09 38.58
CA TYR A 208 -18.32 -15.41 38.76
C TYR A 208 -19.34 -16.36 39.39
N THR A 209 -20.05 -15.88 40.40
CA THR A 209 -21.16 -16.59 41.02
C THR A 209 -22.40 -16.57 40.15
N ASP A 210 -23.38 -17.44 40.42
CA ASP A 210 -24.67 -17.46 39.68
C ASP A 210 -25.41 -16.11 39.76
N ALA A 211 -25.32 -15.43 40.90
CA ALA A 211 -25.93 -14.09 41.09
C ALA A 211 -25.25 -13.02 40.24
N GLU A 212 -23.92 -13.08 40.06
CA GLU A 212 -23.17 -12.19 39.20
C GLU A 212 -23.41 -12.51 37.74
N LEU A 213 -23.46 -13.79 37.35
CA LEU A 213 -23.86 -14.22 36.01
C LEU A 213 -25.25 -13.72 35.62
N GLN A 214 -26.20 -13.71 36.59
CA GLN A 214 -27.53 -13.15 36.33
C GLN A 214 -27.48 -11.63 36.10
N LYS A 215 -26.70 -10.88 36.86
CA LYS A 215 -26.49 -9.42 36.65
C LYS A 215 -25.84 -9.12 35.29
N ILE A 216 -24.89 -9.95 34.87
CA ILE A 216 -24.24 -9.84 33.53
C ILE A 216 -25.28 -10.10 32.43
N LEU A 217 -26.14 -11.12 32.61
CA LEU A 217 -27.14 -11.50 31.62
C LEU A 217 -28.23 -10.43 31.43
N ASP A 218 -28.74 -9.89 32.55
CA ASP A 218 -29.85 -8.92 32.53
C ASP A 218 -29.37 -7.47 32.41
N GLY A 219 -28.05 -7.20 32.50
CA GLY A 219 -27.46 -5.87 32.38
C GLY A 219 -27.86 -4.92 33.50
N SER A 220 -28.26 -5.42 34.67
CA SER A 220 -28.73 -4.61 35.81
C SER A 220 -27.65 -3.78 36.47
N ASP A 221 -26.37 -4.08 36.21
CA ASP A 221 -25.22 -3.44 36.82
C ASP A 221 -24.11 -3.16 35.79
N PRO A 222 -24.34 -2.26 34.82
CA PRO A 222 -23.47 -2.08 33.68
C PRO A 222 -22.12 -1.41 33.98
N TYR A 223 -21.95 -0.83 35.17
CA TYR A 223 -20.71 -0.19 35.56
C TYR A 223 -19.72 -1.16 36.20
N VAL A 224 -20.21 -2.20 36.89
CA VAL A 224 -19.39 -3.25 37.51
C VAL A 224 -19.32 -4.49 36.59
N TYR A 225 -20.41 -4.83 35.93
CA TYR A 225 -20.51 -5.96 34.99
C TYR A 225 -20.94 -5.48 33.58
N PRO A 226 -20.05 -4.79 32.89
CA PRO A 226 -20.36 -4.25 31.56
C PRO A 226 -20.50 -5.34 30.49
N ASN A 227 -21.20 -5.00 29.41
CA ASN A 227 -21.27 -5.81 28.19
C ASN A 227 -21.04 -4.89 26.98
N VAL A 228 -19.77 -4.60 26.67
CA VAL A 228 -19.38 -3.64 25.64
C VAL A 228 -18.97 -4.37 24.37
N ASN A 229 -19.66 -4.11 23.27
CA ASN A 229 -19.18 -4.50 21.96
C ASN A 229 -18.15 -3.46 21.46
N TRP A 230 -16.89 -3.68 21.78
CA TRP A 230 -15.83 -2.74 21.47
C TRP A 230 -15.68 -2.43 19.99
N LYS A 231 -16.02 -3.38 19.09
CA LYS A 231 -15.98 -3.17 17.65
C LYS A 231 -16.98 -2.09 17.23
N ASP A 232 -18.23 -2.19 17.69
CA ASP A 232 -19.31 -1.28 17.30
C ASP A 232 -19.12 0.12 17.93
N GLU A 233 -18.48 0.20 19.10
CA GLU A 233 -18.21 1.46 19.79
C GLU A 233 -17.01 2.21 19.20
N VAL A 234 -15.96 1.49 18.83
CA VAL A 234 -14.71 2.09 18.35
C VAL A 234 -14.74 2.38 16.86
N PHE A 235 -15.40 1.54 16.06
CA PHE A 235 -15.39 1.64 14.61
C PHE A 235 -16.77 1.86 14.00
N LYS A 236 -16.79 2.66 12.95
CA LYS A 236 -17.95 2.78 12.04
C LYS A 236 -17.80 1.81 10.88
N ASN A 237 -18.91 1.46 10.25
CA ASN A 237 -18.95 0.43 9.20
C ASN A 237 -18.47 0.92 7.83
N THR A 238 -18.19 2.22 7.65
CA THR A 238 -17.82 2.77 6.34
C THR A 238 -16.62 3.70 6.44
N ALA A 239 -15.70 3.51 5.50
CA ALA A 239 -14.59 4.41 5.23
C ALA A 239 -14.71 5.02 3.83
N HIS A 240 -14.00 6.11 3.59
CA HIS A 240 -14.07 6.88 2.36
C HIS A 240 -12.69 7.04 1.76
N GLU A 241 -12.62 6.92 0.45
CA GLU A 241 -11.42 7.22 -0.32
C GLU A 241 -11.79 8.08 -1.52
N THR A 242 -11.05 9.15 -1.72
CA THR A 242 -11.19 10.03 -2.88
C THR A 242 -9.85 10.14 -3.58
N ASN A 243 -9.83 9.94 -4.88
CA ASN A 243 -8.67 10.17 -5.73
C ASN A 243 -9.04 11.11 -6.86
N ALA A 244 -8.15 12.03 -7.22
CA ALA A 244 -8.28 12.90 -8.37
C ALA A 244 -6.91 13.10 -9.03
N TYR A 245 -6.86 13.04 -10.36
CA TYR A 245 -5.63 13.26 -11.09
C TYR A 245 -5.84 14.06 -12.36
N ILE A 246 -4.78 14.70 -12.79
CA ILE A 246 -4.63 15.30 -14.11
C ILE A 246 -3.28 14.87 -14.69
N SER A 247 -3.29 14.33 -15.91
CA SER A 247 -2.07 14.05 -16.65
C SER A 247 -2.08 14.77 -18.00
N MET A 248 -0.91 15.22 -18.40
CA MET A 248 -0.65 15.85 -19.69
C MET A 248 0.50 15.09 -20.35
N PHE A 249 0.31 14.70 -21.59
CA PHE A 249 1.32 13.97 -22.36
C PHE A 249 1.25 14.33 -23.83
N GLY A 250 2.37 14.19 -24.50
CA GLY A 250 2.47 14.50 -25.90
C GLY A 250 3.92 14.57 -26.34
N GLY A 251 4.12 15.06 -27.54
CA GLY A 251 5.47 15.34 -28.01
C GLY A 251 5.57 15.61 -29.49
N THR A 252 6.68 16.23 -29.82
CA THR A 252 7.23 16.39 -31.16
C THR A 252 8.41 15.43 -31.34
N ASP A 253 9.02 15.42 -32.51
CA ASP A 253 10.25 14.64 -32.74
C ASP A 253 11.40 15.11 -31.84
N LYS A 254 11.38 16.37 -31.36
CA LYS A 254 12.43 16.93 -30.53
C LYS A 254 12.19 16.83 -29.03
N VAL A 255 10.92 16.90 -28.61
CA VAL A 255 10.57 16.90 -27.18
C VAL A 255 9.35 16.02 -26.99
N GLN A 256 9.45 15.06 -26.08
CA GLN A 256 8.34 14.21 -25.67
C GLN A 256 8.20 14.36 -24.16
N TYR A 257 6.96 14.44 -23.64
CA TYR A 257 6.74 14.66 -22.24
C TYR A 257 5.51 13.90 -21.73
N TYR A 258 5.60 13.53 -20.45
CA TYR A 258 4.51 13.06 -19.63
C TYR A 258 4.58 13.77 -18.27
N SER A 259 3.48 14.40 -17.84
CA SER A 259 3.37 15.03 -16.54
C SER A 259 2.08 14.60 -15.87
N LEU A 260 2.14 14.31 -14.57
CA LEU A 260 1.00 13.87 -13.75
C LEU A 260 1.01 14.64 -12.43
N ILE A 261 -0.17 15.05 -12.00
CA ILE A 261 -0.48 15.43 -10.62
C ILE A 261 -1.62 14.48 -10.20
N ASP A 262 -1.39 13.72 -9.14
CA ASP A 262 -2.34 12.79 -8.55
C ASP A 262 -2.48 13.10 -7.05
N TYR A 263 -3.70 13.14 -6.56
CA TYR A 263 -4.00 13.35 -5.15
C TYR A 263 -4.98 12.29 -4.66
N THR A 264 -4.65 11.68 -3.53
CA THR A 264 -5.48 10.69 -2.83
C THR A 264 -5.72 11.15 -1.39
N ASP A 265 -6.96 11.04 -0.91
CA ASP A 265 -7.35 11.21 0.49
C ASP A 265 -8.19 10.00 0.90
N ALA A 266 -7.73 9.27 1.91
CA ALA A 266 -8.41 8.12 2.48
C ALA A 266 -8.64 8.33 3.98
N ARG A 267 -9.84 8.00 4.47
CA ARG A 267 -10.24 8.17 5.87
C ARG A 267 -10.66 6.85 6.45
N GLY A 268 -10.18 6.58 7.65
CA GLY A 268 -10.42 5.33 8.35
C GLY A 268 -11.77 5.23 9.07
N LEU A 269 -11.84 4.25 9.96
CA LEU A 269 -13.08 3.75 10.54
C LEU A 269 -13.36 4.23 11.97
N TYR A 270 -12.47 5.00 12.63
CA TYR A 270 -12.75 5.43 14.00
C TYR A 270 -14.09 6.18 14.10
N ALA A 271 -14.92 5.77 15.07
CA ALA A 271 -16.14 6.46 15.44
C ALA A 271 -15.81 7.69 16.29
N ASN A 272 -16.46 8.83 16.02
CA ASN A 272 -16.35 10.06 16.80
C ASN A 272 -14.90 10.55 17.11
N PRO A 273 -14.00 10.58 16.12
CA PRO A 273 -12.60 10.96 16.34
C PRO A 273 -12.40 12.47 16.46
N ASP A 274 -13.43 13.27 16.18
CA ASP A 274 -13.40 14.73 16.21
C ASP A 274 -13.73 15.22 17.62
N GLN A 275 -12.79 15.96 18.20
CA GLN A 275 -12.88 16.53 19.55
C GLN A 275 -12.95 18.06 19.52
N GLY A 276 -13.30 18.65 18.34
CA GLY A 276 -13.35 20.09 18.14
C GLY A 276 -11.98 20.68 17.84
N ASP A 277 -11.10 20.72 18.82
CA ASP A 277 -9.74 21.30 18.67
C ASP A 277 -8.78 20.37 17.93
N TRP A 278 -9.07 19.07 17.84
CA TRP A 278 -8.25 18.08 17.18
C TRP A 278 -9.05 16.87 16.71
N ASN A 279 -8.46 16.09 15.82
CA ASN A 279 -9.09 14.92 15.22
C ASN A 279 -8.08 13.78 15.09
N SER A 280 -8.36 12.63 15.70
CA SER A 280 -7.53 11.44 15.69
C SER A 280 -7.90 10.42 14.61
N GLN A 281 -8.82 10.78 13.69
CA GLN A 281 -9.20 9.85 12.62
C GLN A 281 -7.97 9.37 11.88
N LEU A 282 -7.92 8.07 11.63
CA LEU A 282 -6.99 7.53 10.66
C LEU A 282 -7.21 8.21 9.33
N LYS A 283 -6.19 8.88 8.84
CA LYS A 283 -6.23 9.58 7.57
C LYS A 283 -4.93 9.35 6.83
N TYR A 284 -5.04 9.08 5.55
CA TYR A 284 -3.94 8.99 4.61
C TYR A 284 -4.17 9.97 3.47
N SER A 285 -3.23 10.88 3.26
CA SER A 285 -3.25 11.80 2.12
C SER A 285 -1.95 11.69 1.37
N LYS A 286 -2.02 11.60 0.04
CA LYS A 286 -0.85 11.48 -0.83
C LYS A 286 -0.99 12.37 -2.05
N ALA A 287 0.05 13.11 -2.39
CA ALA A 287 0.18 13.85 -3.63
C ALA A 287 1.42 13.40 -4.39
N ASN A 288 1.25 12.91 -5.62
CA ASN A 288 2.33 12.55 -6.54
C ASN A 288 2.39 13.60 -7.65
N ILE A 289 3.57 14.12 -7.89
CA ILE A 289 3.86 15.01 -9.01
C ILE A 289 5.00 14.37 -9.80
N ARG A 290 4.67 13.86 -11.00
CA ARG A 290 5.65 13.24 -11.90
C ARG A 290 5.82 14.06 -13.16
N THR A 291 7.06 14.17 -13.64
CA THR A 291 7.38 14.74 -14.94
C THR A 291 8.52 13.94 -15.57
N ASN A 292 8.23 13.31 -16.71
CA ASN A 292 9.19 12.61 -17.55
C ASN A 292 9.32 13.37 -18.86
N VAL A 293 10.55 13.75 -19.24
CA VAL A 293 10.80 14.50 -20.48
C VAL A 293 11.98 13.88 -21.22
N ASP A 294 11.80 13.67 -22.50
CA ASP A 294 12.81 13.20 -23.44
C ASP A 294 13.12 14.34 -24.44
N PHE A 295 14.36 14.72 -24.55
CA PHE A 295 14.86 15.73 -25.48
C PHE A 295 15.74 15.08 -26.54
N GLN A 296 15.38 15.19 -27.81
CA GLN A 296 16.26 14.89 -28.92
C GLN A 296 17.13 16.12 -29.23
N VAL A 297 18.33 16.16 -28.67
CA VAL A 297 19.26 17.30 -28.75
C VAL A 297 19.86 17.40 -30.14
N THR A 298 20.30 16.24 -30.70
CA THR A 298 20.75 16.09 -32.08
C THR A 298 20.12 14.83 -32.66
N GLU A 299 20.35 14.52 -33.93
CA GLU A 299 19.85 13.27 -34.54
C GLU A 299 20.37 12.01 -33.83
N SER A 300 21.53 12.09 -33.18
CA SER A 300 22.20 10.98 -32.50
C SER A 300 22.25 11.11 -30.97
N THR A 301 21.81 12.25 -30.40
CA THR A 301 21.91 12.51 -28.95
C THR A 301 20.53 12.72 -28.35
N ARG A 302 20.18 11.91 -27.36
CA ARG A 302 18.94 12.06 -26.57
C ARG A 302 19.25 12.24 -25.08
N VAL A 303 18.51 13.12 -24.44
CA VAL A 303 18.54 13.32 -22.98
C VAL A 303 17.17 12.94 -22.41
N LYS A 304 17.14 12.05 -21.44
CA LYS A 304 15.96 11.62 -20.73
C LYS A 304 16.00 12.10 -19.30
N THR A 305 14.92 12.68 -18.82
CA THR A 305 14.79 13.13 -17.42
C THR A 305 13.54 12.52 -16.80
N ASN A 306 13.62 12.12 -15.53
CA ASN A 306 12.49 11.67 -14.75
C ASN A 306 12.55 12.39 -13.40
N ILE A 307 11.45 12.97 -12.99
CA ILE A 307 11.30 13.61 -11.69
C ILE A 307 10.00 13.14 -11.07
N LEU A 308 10.06 12.67 -9.83
CA LEU A 308 8.91 12.40 -8.98
C LEU A 308 9.09 13.18 -7.67
N ALA A 309 8.10 13.98 -7.32
CA ALA A 309 7.96 14.54 -5.98
C ALA A 309 6.71 13.94 -5.32
N LEU A 310 6.88 13.41 -4.12
CA LEU A 310 5.82 12.79 -3.34
C LEU A 310 5.71 13.48 -1.99
N PHE A 311 4.47 13.81 -1.64
CA PHE A 311 4.09 14.33 -0.33
C PHE A 311 3.02 13.40 0.25
N MET A 312 3.27 12.89 1.43
CA MET A 312 2.34 11.99 2.11
C MET A 312 2.17 12.42 3.56
N GLU A 313 0.94 12.42 4.02
CA GLU A 313 0.59 12.65 5.41
C GLU A 313 -0.29 11.51 5.90
N THR A 314 0.05 10.95 7.05
CA THR A 314 -0.84 10.06 7.79
C THR A 314 -1.18 10.71 9.12
N ASN A 315 -2.42 10.51 9.59
CA ASN A 315 -2.88 10.95 10.89
C ASN A 315 -3.51 9.75 11.62
N GLY A 316 -3.45 9.74 12.93
CA GLY A 316 -4.02 8.67 13.73
C GLY A 316 -3.89 8.90 15.22
N VAL A 317 -4.22 7.87 15.99
CA VAL A 317 -4.09 7.86 17.47
C VAL A 317 -2.61 7.75 17.84
N PRO A 318 -2.13 8.52 18.83
CA PRO A 318 -0.74 8.46 19.24
C PRO A 318 -0.35 7.07 19.77
N ASN A 319 0.84 6.62 19.39
CA ASN A 319 1.43 5.35 19.84
C ASN A 319 0.58 4.09 19.59
N ILE A 320 -0.39 4.18 18.68
CA ILE A 320 -1.20 3.04 18.26
C ILE A 320 -1.16 2.98 16.72
N ASN A 321 -0.60 1.90 16.19
CA ASN A 321 -0.77 1.56 14.79
C ASN A 321 -2.03 0.70 14.59
N SER A 322 -2.46 0.47 13.35
CA SER A 322 -3.67 -0.31 13.06
C SER A 322 -3.61 -1.73 13.61
N SER A 323 -2.44 -2.36 13.55
CA SER A 323 -2.24 -3.70 14.10
C SER A 323 -2.46 -3.72 15.60
N ASP A 324 -1.93 -2.72 16.33
CA ASP A 324 -2.13 -2.59 17.76
C ASP A 324 -3.60 -2.31 18.11
N ALA A 325 -4.30 -1.49 17.31
CA ALA A 325 -5.72 -1.23 17.51
C ALA A 325 -6.56 -2.52 17.45
N TRP A 326 -6.31 -3.38 16.46
CA TRP A 326 -6.95 -4.68 16.36
C TRP A 326 -6.59 -5.61 17.52
N TRP A 327 -5.32 -5.66 17.91
CA TRP A 327 -4.88 -6.45 19.04
C TRP A 327 -5.53 -5.99 20.35
N HIS A 328 -5.65 -4.69 20.59
CA HIS A 328 -6.35 -4.15 21.74
C HIS A 328 -7.83 -4.55 21.75
N LEU A 329 -8.48 -4.44 20.57
CA LEU A 329 -9.88 -4.78 20.42
C LEU A 329 -10.17 -6.24 20.82
N TYR A 330 -9.37 -7.19 20.31
CA TYR A 330 -9.60 -8.61 20.57
C TYR A 330 -9.04 -9.11 21.90
N LYS A 331 -8.16 -8.37 22.55
CA LYS A 331 -7.64 -8.71 23.89
C LYS A 331 -8.57 -8.26 25.02
N VAL A 332 -9.45 -7.30 24.78
CA VAL A 332 -10.33 -6.75 25.80
C VAL A 332 -11.71 -7.41 25.71
N PRO A 333 -12.09 -8.29 26.65
CA PRO A 333 -13.41 -8.89 26.66
C PRO A 333 -14.51 -7.84 26.87
N ALA A 334 -15.72 -8.16 26.42
CA ALA A 334 -16.88 -7.30 26.62
C ALA A 334 -17.15 -6.97 28.11
N LEU A 335 -16.70 -7.83 29.02
CA LEU A 335 -16.86 -7.71 30.47
C LEU A 335 -15.69 -6.99 31.17
N ALA A 336 -14.65 -6.56 30.46
CA ALA A 336 -13.41 -6.07 31.07
C ALA A 336 -13.60 -4.78 31.86
N PHE A 337 -14.31 -3.81 31.29
CA PHE A 337 -14.64 -2.51 31.88
C PHE A 337 -15.71 -1.81 31.03
N PRO A 338 -16.48 -0.85 31.60
CA PRO A 338 -17.43 -0.05 30.84
C PRO A 338 -16.70 0.97 29.95
N ILE A 339 -17.40 1.61 29.00
CA ILE A 339 -16.84 2.72 28.21
C ILE A 339 -16.42 3.85 29.14
N MET A 340 -17.29 4.19 30.10
CA MET A 340 -17.06 5.16 31.17
C MET A 340 -17.60 4.60 32.49
N THR A 341 -16.96 4.97 33.58
CA THR A 341 -17.43 4.70 34.94
C THR A 341 -18.72 5.48 35.22
N GLN A 342 -19.39 5.17 36.32
CA GLN A 342 -20.59 5.91 36.74
C GLN A 342 -20.28 7.41 36.99
N GLN A 343 -19.06 7.75 37.36
CA GLN A 343 -18.60 9.11 37.62
C GLN A 343 -18.13 9.85 36.35
N GLY A 344 -18.09 9.17 35.18
CA GLY A 344 -17.72 9.77 33.91
C GLY A 344 -16.21 9.71 33.62
N THR A 345 -15.44 8.92 34.36
CA THR A 345 -14.06 8.60 34.03
C THR A 345 -14.00 7.56 32.93
N TRP A 346 -13.02 7.59 32.03
CA TRP A 346 -12.86 6.55 31.03
C TRP A 346 -12.69 5.17 31.68
N GLY A 347 -13.37 4.17 31.13
CA GLY A 347 -13.28 2.80 31.63
C GLY A 347 -11.89 2.21 31.42
N GLY A 348 -11.42 1.48 32.41
CA GLY A 348 -10.19 0.70 32.42
C GLY A 348 -10.22 -0.31 33.55
N SER A 349 -9.15 -1.03 33.80
CA SER A 349 -9.05 -1.97 34.93
C SER A 349 -7.60 -2.21 35.32
N GLN A 350 -7.41 -2.86 36.48
CA GLN A 350 -6.08 -3.25 36.91
C GLN A 350 -5.42 -4.25 35.95
N THR A 351 -6.21 -5.13 35.34
CA THR A 351 -5.71 -6.18 34.44
C THR A 351 -5.39 -5.64 33.02
N TYR A 352 -6.27 -4.79 32.50
CA TYR A 352 -6.18 -4.28 31.13
C TYR A 352 -5.64 -2.85 31.05
N GLY A 353 -5.38 -2.21 32.20
CA GLY A 353 -4.90 -0.83 32.22
C GLY A 353 -5.83 0.12 31.47
N ASP A 354 -5.24 0.94 30.61
CA ASP A 354 -5.89 1.92 29.75
C ASP A 354 -6.18 1.40 28.33
N PHE A 355 -6.46 0.10 28.16
CA PHE A 355 -6.71 -0.50 26.84
C PHE A 355 -8.05 -0.11 26.20
N ASN A 356 -8.69 0.92 26.72
CA ASN A 356 -9.89 1.51 26.14
C ASN A 356 -9.53 2.29 24.87
N LEU A 357 -9.77 1.69 23.69
CA LEU A 357 -9.47 2.31 22.39
C LEU A 357 -10.29 3.56 22.13
N LEU A 358 -11.51 3.63 22.67
CA LEU A 358 -12.34 4.82 22.56
C LEU A 358 -11.73 5.98 23.35
N ALA A 359 -11.28 5.72 24.58
CA ALA A 359 -10.55 6.69 25.38
C ALA A 359 -9.27 7.16 24.69
N LYS A 360 -8.50 6.24 24.09
CA LYS A 360 -7.29 6.60 23.34
C LYS A 360 -7.59 7.45 22.12
N SER A 361 -8.61 7.12 21.34
CA SER A 361 -8.99 7.88 20.14
C SER A 361 -9.57 9.25 20.46
N GLN A 362 -10.26 9.40 21.60
CA GLN A 362 -10.94 10.65 21.97
C GLN A 362 -10.24 11.44 23.09
N GLY A 363 -9.35 10.82 23.86
CA GLY A 363 -8.70 11.42 25.03
C GLY A 363 -7.21 11.67 24.90
N ALA A 364 -6.49 10.90 24.09
CA ALA A 364 -5.03 10.92 24.07
C ALA A 364 -4.37 11.92 23.11
N GLY A 365 -5.15 12.58 22.25
CA GLY A 365 -4.63 13.47 21.21
C GLY A 365 -4.48 12.81 19.86
N PHE A 366 -3.51 13.25 19.05
CA PHE A 366 -3.28 12.72 17.70
C PHE A 366 -1.79 12.68 17.34
N SER A 367 -1.45 11.85 16.35
CA SER A 367 -0.13 11.75 15.77
C SER A 367 -0.20 11.98 14.26
N LYS A 368 0.72 12.77 13.72
CA LYS A 368 0.89 12.95 12.29
C LYS A 368 2.25 12.49 11.84
N THR A 369 2.29 11.79 10.72
CA THR A 369 3.53 11.46 10.03
C THR A 369 3.56 12.17 8.69
N HIS A 370 4.62 12.91 8.43
CA HIS A 370 4.83 13.61 7.17
C HIS A 370 6.00 12.95 6.44
N GLN A 371 5.73 12.39 5.28
CA GLN A 371 6.75 11.83 4.40
C GLN A 371 6.89 12.70 3.15
N ARG A 372 8.11 13.06 2.82
CA ARG A 372 8.48 13.75 1.60
C ARG A 372 9.54 12.96 0.88
N GLN A 373 9.33 12.73 -0.41
CA GLN A 373 10.25 11.97 -1.22
C GLN A 373 10.44 12.62 -2.58
N ILE A 374 11.68 12.65 -3.05
CA ILE A 374 12.03 13.14 -4.38
C ILE A 374 12.90 12.11 -5.05
N TRP A 375 12.53 11.72 -6.26
CA TRP A 375 13.36 10.95 -7.18
C TRP A 375 13.66 11.83 -8.39
N ALA A 376 14.91 11.94 -8.75
CA ALA A 376 15.34 12.67 -9.92
C ALA A 376 16.45 11.91 -10.63
N ASP A 377 16.30 11.67 -11.92
CA ASP A 377 17.33 11.07 -12.74
C ASP A 377 17.42 11.73 -14.12
N ILE A 378 18.63 11.72 -14.64
CA ILE A 378 18.96 12.17 -15.99
C ILE A 378 19.81 11.11 -16.67
N THR A 379 19.52 10.83 -17.93
CA THR A 379 20.31 9.92 -18.75
C THR A 379 20.55 10.55 -20.12
N LEU A 380 21.80 10.61 -20.52
CA LEU A 380 22.22 10.95 -21.88
C LEU A 380 22.46 9.65 -22.66
N GLU A 381 21.84 9.54 -23.81
CA GLU A 381 22.02 8.46 -24.78
C GLU A 381 22.64 9.03 -26.05
N GLN A 382 23.73 8.43 -26.51
CA GLN A 382 24.45 8.80 -27.72
C GLN A 382 24.50 7.63 -28.67
N ASP A 383 23.85 7.78 -29.83
CA ASP A 383 23.98 6.81 -30.91
C ASP A 383 25.35 6.92 -31.58
N LEU A 384 26.05 5.81 -31.70
CA LEU A 384 27.40 5.72 -32.25
C LEU A 384 27.40 5.04 -33.63
N TYR A 385 26.32 5.27 -34.42
CA TYR A 385 26.15 4.64 -35.76
C TYR A 385 27.32 4.90 -36.70
N MET A 386 28.07 6.00 -36.52
CA MET A 386 29.26 6.32 -37.31
C MET A 386 30.44 5.35 -37.04
N ILE A 387 30.46 4.73 -35.83
CA ILE A 387 31.46 3.75 -35.45
C ILE A 387 30.97 2.34 -35.80
N LEU A 388 29.74 2.04 -35.35
CA LEU A 388 29.10 0.75 -35.56
C LEU A 388 27.57 0.93 -35.53
N LYS A 389 26.89 0.52 -36.61
CA LYS A 389 25.44 0.60 -36.68
C LYS A 389 24.82 -0.26 -35.61
N GLY A 390 23.94 0.33 -34.80
CA GLY A 390 23.27 -0.31 -33.66
C GLY A 390 24.03 -0.20 -32.33
N LEU A 391 25.20 0.47 -32.32
CA LEU A 391 25.92 0.77 -31.07
C LEU A 391 25.44 2.09 -30.47
N GLN A 392 25.13 2.08 -29.20
CA GLN A 392 24.75 3.24 -28.40
C GLN A 392 25.57 3.29 -27.11
N PHE A 393 26.05 4.48 -26.75
CA PHE A 393 26.60 4.77 -25.45
C PHE A 393 25.55 5.47 -24.58
N TYR A 394 25.52 5.20 -23.28
CA TYR A 394 24.73 5.97 -22.34
C TYR A 394 25.48 6.27 -21.06
N VAL A 395 25.15 7.39 -20.45
CA VAL A 395 25.60 7.79 -19.12
C VAL A 395 24.47 8.50 -18.41
N GLY A 396 24.30 8.24 -17.13
CA GLY A 396 23.24 8.86 -16.35
C GLY A 396 23.56 8.89 -14.87
N GLY A 397 22.80 9.71 -14.17
CA GLY A 397 22.85 9.83 -12.72
C GLY A 397 21.44 9.96 -12.13
N SER A 398 21.28 9.47 -10.92
CA SER A 398 20.07 9.68 -10.12
C SER A 398 20.41 10.19 -8.73
N TYR A 399 19.48 10.94 -8.18
CA TYR A 399 19.47 11.35 -6.79
C TYR A 399 18.07 11.15 -6.22
N ASP A 400 17.95 10.25 -5.27
CA ASP A 400 16.72 9.92 -4.58
C ASP A 400 16.86 10.29 -3.10
N ASN A 401 15.85 10.93 -2.55
CA ASN A 401 15.82 11.39 -1.17
C ASN A 401 14.45 11.11 -0.55
N SER A 402 14.44 10.72 0.72
CA SER A 402 13.22 10.59 1.53
C SER A 402 13.46 11.10 2.93
N SER A 403 12.48 11.80 3.48
CA SER A 403 12.46 12.23 4.88
C SER A 403 11.08 11.93 5.47
N ASN A 404 11.08 11.26 6.61
CA ASN A 404 9.91 10.93 7.40
C ASN A 404 9.99 11.62 8.74
N THR A 405 9.00 12.45 9.07
CA THR A 405 8.94 13.21 10.35
C THR A 405 7.64 12.89 11.06
N ILE A 406 7.71 12.74 12.37
CA ILE A 406 6.56 12.48 13.23
C ILE A 406 6.30 13.69 14.10
N GLU A 407 5.05 14.14 14.13
CA GLU A 407 4.51 15.15 15.02
C GLU A 407 3.47 14.50 15.92
N ASN A 408 3.72 14.48 17.24
CA ASN A 408 2.75 14.03 18.23
C ASN A 408 2.21 15.22 18.99
N ARG A 409 0.90 15.20 19.23
CA ARG A 409 0.20 16.10 20.13
C ARG A 409 -0.61 15.24 21.09
N THR A 410 -0.07 15.02 22.27
CA THR A 410 -0.61 14.07 23.25
C THR A 410 -1.01 14.77 24.53
N LYS A 411 -1.99 14.21 25.20
CA LYS A 411 -2.33 14.58 26.59
C LYS A 411 -2.67 13.37 27.42
N GLY A 412 -2.42 13.48 28.70
CA GLY A 412 -2.85 12.48 29.69
C GLY A 412 -4.35 12.53 29.92
N TYR A 413 -4.94 11.38 30.20
CA TYR A 413 -6.32 11.24 30.64
C TYR A 413 -6.41 10.24 31.78
N GLN A 414 -7.48 10.34 32.58
CA GLN A 414 -7.77 9.39 33.64
C GLN A 414 -8.60 8.23 33.12
N TYR A 415 -8.35 7.05 33.69
CA TYR A 415 -9.18 5.87 33.51
C TYR A 415 -9.44 5.19 34.86
N GLY A 416 -10.53 4.43 34.97
CA GLY A 416 -10.90 3.81 36.22
C GLY A 416 -11.94 2.71 36.07
N TRP A 417 -12.36 2.16 37.19
CA TRP A 417 -13.39 1.13 37.26
C TRP A 417 -14.21 1.25 38.53
N ASN A 418 -15.45 0.86 38.45
CA ASN A 418 -16.32 0.75 39.62
C ASN A 418 -16.25 -0.65 40.24
N TYR A 419 -16.41 -0.70 41.56
CA TYR A 419 -16.50 -1.92 42.35
C TYR A 419 -17.36 -1.69 43.59
N TYR A 420 -17.87 -2.76 44.19
CA TYR A 420 -18.55 -2.68 45.45
C TYR A 420 -17.58 -2.84 46.62
N ASP A 421 -17.59 -1.91 47.56
CA ASP A 421 -16.86 -2.03 48.80
C ASP A 421 -17.43 -3.23 49.61
N PRO A 422 -16.61 -4.25 49.93
CA PRO A 422 -17.07 -5.41 50.66
C PRO A 422 -17.61 -5.11 52.08
N ALA A 423 -17.20 -3.99 52.65
CA ALA A 423 -17.59 -3.62 54.00
C ALA A 423 -18.91 -2.86 54.06
N THR A 424 -19.17 -1.98 53.10
CA THR A 424 -20.34 -1.09 53.10
C THR A 424 -21.40 -1.50 52.07
N GLY A 425 -21.00 -2.26 51.04
CA GLY A 425 -21.85 -2.57 49.88
C GLY A 425 -22.09 -1.39 48.93
N GLU A 426 -21.42 -0.26 49.15
CA GLU A 426 -21.54 0.92 48.31
C GLU A 426 -20.66 0.81 47.05
N MET A 427 -21.11 1.42 45.96
CA MET A 427 -20.32 1.47 44.74
C MET A 427 -19.23 2.53 44.88
N MET A 428 -18.00 2.09 44.72
CA MET A 428 -16.78 2.90 44.76
C MET A 428 -16.14 2.98 43.37
N GLU A 429 -15.24 3.95 43.20
CA GLU A 429 -14.44 4.09 41.97
C GLU A 429 -12.95 4.12 42.33
N THR A 430 -12.15 3.40 41.55
CA THR A 430 -10.69 3.56 41.53
C THR A 430 -10.31 4.30 40.24
N VAL A 431 -9.49 5.35 40.39
CA VAL A 431 -9.05 6.19 39.28
C VAL A 431 -7.53 6.15 39.19
N MET A 432 -7.03 5.99 37.97
CA MET A 432 -5.63 5.96 37.59
C MET A 432 -5.34 6.99 36.51
N GLY A 433 -4.06 7.36 36.33
CA GLY A 433 -3.63 8.34 35.34
C GLY A 433 -3.81 9.78 35.81
N THR A 434 -3.42 10.71 34.98
CA THR A 434 -3.45 12.17 35.25
C THR A 434 -4.15 12.87 34.08
N VAL A 435 -5.02 13.81 34.40
CA VAL A 435 -5.61 14.69 33.37
C VAL A 435 -4.63 15.81 33.05
N GLU A 436 -4.40 16.01 31.77
CA GLU A 436 -3.69 17.18 31.26
C GLU A 436 -4.66 18.05 30.47
N ASP A 437 -4.68 19.35 30.76
CA ASP A 437 -5.60 20.28 30.09
C ASP A 437 -5.15 20.65 28.67
N LYS A 438 -3.86 20.52 28.38
CA LYS A 438 -3.25 20.93 27.12
C LYS A 438 -2.51 19.79 26.43
N LEU A 439 -2.55 19.83 25.11
CA LEU A 439 -1.76 18.93 24.28
C LEU A 439 -0.27 19.25 24.40
N THR A 440 0.53 18.27 24.76
CA THR A 440 2.00 18.34 24.72
C THR A 440 2.46 18.07 23.31
N PHE A 441 3.33 18.91 22.80
CA PHE A 441 3.90 18.80 21.45
C PHE A 441 5.26 18.12 21.50
N SER A 442 5.45 17.13 20.63
CA SER A 442 6.76 16.56 20.30
C SER A 442 6.90 16.34 18.81
N HIS A 443 8.11 16.55 18.31
CA HIS A 443 8.42 16.40 16.88
C HIS A 443 9.83 15.84 16.74
N TRP A 444 9.99 14.89 15.80
CA TRP A 444 11.30 14.32 15.48
C TRP A 444 11.35 13.79 14.05
N VAL A 445 12.57 13.65 13.53
CA VAL A 445 12.83 12.91 12.30
C VAL A 445 12.86 11.43 12.66
N ASP A 446 11.96 10.65 12.06
CA ASP A 446 11.86 9.21 12.25
C ASP A 446 12.89 8.47 11.38
N SER A 447 12.92 8.82 10.10
CA SER A 447 13.87 8.25 9.16
C SER A 447 14.20 9.24 8.04
N GLN A 448 15.44 9.17 7.58
CA GLN A 448 15.90 9.93 6.44
C GLN A 448 16.88 9.09 5.65
N TRP A 449 16.77 9.09 4.33
CA TRP A 449 17.74 8.44 3.47
C TRP A 449 17.95 9.21 2.17
N ARG A 450 19.09 9.01 1.56
CA ARG A 450 19.43 9.51 0.23
C ARG A 450 20.23 8.48 -0.51
N VAL A 451 19.95 8.32 -1.78
CA VAL A 451 20.63 7.41 -2.68
C VAL A 451 21.09 8.17 -3.91
N GLY A 452 22.36 8.10 -4.20
CA GLY A 452 22.95 8.57 -5.45
C GLY A 452 23.38 7.39 -6.30
N THR A 453 22.99 7.36 -7.58
CA THR A 453 23.42 6.32 -8.52
C THR A 453 24.05 6.97 -9.74
N VAL A 454 25.17 6.42 -10.20
CA VAL A 454 25.77 6.76 -11.50
C VAL A 454 25.79 5.48 -12.33
N LYS A 455 25.33 5.58 -13.57
CA LYS A 455 25.31 4.46 -14.53
C LYS A 455 25.97 4.89 -15.84
N ALA A 456 26.71 4.01 -16.46
CA ALA A 456 27.25 4.20 -17.80
C ALA A 456 27.36 2.87 -18.50
N GLY A 457 27.28 2.86 -19.83
CA GLY A 457 27.40 1.61 -20.56
C GLY A 457 27.28 1.76 -22.06
N PHE A 458 27.40 0.61 -22.70
CA PHE A 458 27.18 0.47 -24.13
C PHE A 458 26.07 -0.54 -24.37
N LYS A 459 25.19 -0.22 -25.29
CA LYS A 459 24.17 -1.13 -25.83
C LYS A 459 24.49 -1.36 -27.30
N TYR A 460 24.47 -2.61 -27.70
CA TYR A 460 24.60 -2.98 -29.10
C TYR A 460 23.40 -3.83 -29.49
N ASN A 461 22.66 -3.38 -30.49
CA ASN A 461 21.47 -4.08 -30.99
C ASN A 461 21.52 -4.07 -32.52
N THR A 462 21.48 -5.25 -33.11
CA THR A 462 21.50 -5.40 -34.55
C THR A 462 20.64 -6.56 -35.04
N GLN A 463 20.10 -6.42 -36.24
CA GLN A 463 19.40 -7.47 -36.94
C GLN A 463 20.21 -7.87 -38.16
N PHE A 464 20.55 -9.15 -38.26
CA PHE A 464 21.25 -9.70 -39.41
C PHE A 464 20.31 -9.92 -40.59
N ASN A 465 20.86 -10.04 -41.80
CA ASN A 465 20.09 -10.23 -43.04
C ASN A 465 19.26 -11.52 -43.07
N ASN A 466 19.62 -12.52 -42.25
CA ASN A 466 18.87 -13.77 -42.10
C ASN A 466 17.70 -13.66 -41.09
N GLY A 467 17.47 -12.47 -40.52
CA GLY A 467 16.41 -12.23 -39.55
C GLY A 467 16.80 -12.43 -38.09
N ASP A 468 18.02 -12.91 -37.81
CA ASP A 468 18.51 -13.10 -36.44
C ASP A 468 18.75 -11.75 -35.77
N HIS A 469 18.38 -11.65 -34.49
CA HIS A 469 18.64 -10.51 -33.64
C HIS A 469 19.81 -10.80 -32.69
N PHE A 470 20.73 -9.85 -32.57
CA PHE A 470 21.78 -9.89 -31.59
C PHE A 470 21.76 -8.63 -30.74
N ALA A 471 21.70 -8.81 -29.40
CA ALA A 471 21.77 -7.73 -28.45
C ALA A 471 22.87 -8.03 -27.42
N ALA A 472 23.70 -7.02 -27.12
CA ALA A 472 24.72 -7.09 -26.10
C ALA A 472 24.72 -5.80 -25.28
N ASN A 473 24.97 -5.92 -23.98
CA ASN A 473 25.07 -4.79 -23.07
C ASN A 473 26.31 -4.89 -22.20
N LEU A 474 27.00 -3.77 -22.03
CA LEU A 474 28.06 -3.61 -21.05
C LEU A 474 27.65 -2.46 -20.12
N ASN A 475 27.43 -2.75 -18.84
CA ASN A 475 26.91 -1.80 -17.88
C ASN A 475 27.89 -1.64 -16.71
N TYR A 476 28.04 -0.41 -16.25
CA TYR A 476 28.68 -0.05 -14.99
C TYR A 476 27.68 0.76 -14.17
N ASN A 477 27.43 0.32 -12.94
CA ASN A 477 26.57 0.99 -11.98
C ASN A 477 27.36 1.21 -10.67
N MET A 478 27.25 2.42 -10.12
CA MET A 478 27.76 2.75 -8.80
C MET A 478 26.64 3.36 -7.98
N LYS A 479 26.32 2.77 -6.84
CA LYS A 479 25.30 3.23 -5.90
C LYS A 479 25.97 3.68 -4.60
N SER A 480 25.59 4.84 -4.10
CA SER A 480 25.96 5.34 -2.78
C SER A 480 24.68 5.62 -1.99
N GLU A 481 24.56 5.01 -0.84
CA GLU A 481 23.39 5.13 0.02
C GLU A 481 23.81 5.63 1.41
N VAL A 482 23.08 6.63 1.91
CA VAL A 482 23.23 7.14 3.26
C VAL A 482 21.87 7.08 3.93
N ARG A 483 21.79 6.38 5.06
CA ARG A 483 20.60 6.29 5.92
C ARG A 483 20.93 6.91 7.26
N ASP A 484 20.28 8.01 7.56
CA ASP A 484 20.30 8.65 8.87
C ASP A 484 18.98 8.28 9.55
N GLY A 485 18.94 7.13 10.20
CA GLY A 485 17.81 6.70 11.01
C GLY A 485 18.27 6.55 12.46
N ARG A 486 17.39 6.74 13.41
CA ARG A 486 17.60 6.17 14.73
C ARG A 486 17.51 4.66 14.54
N SER A 487 18.63 4.00 14.40
CA SER A 487 18.71 2.57 14.63
C SER A 487 18.42 2.34 16.12
N ASN A 488 17.27 1.78 16.41
CA ASN A 488 17.02 1.17 17.69
C ASN A 488 17.79 -0.15 17.80
#